data_4d0cdf32e1effccc5155d0b37378e30f
#
_entry.id   4d0cdf32e1effccc5155d0b37378e30f
#
_cell.length_a   1.000
_cell.length_b   1.000
_cell.length_c   1.000
_cell.angle_alpha   90.00
_cell.angle_beta   90.00
_cell.angle_gamma   90.00
#
_symmetry.space_group_name_H-M   'P 1'
#
loop_
_entity.id
_entity.type
_entity.pdbx_description
1 polymer ?
#
loop_
_entity_poly.entity_id
_entity_poly.type
_entity_poly.pdbx_seq_one_letter_code
_entity_poly.pdbx_strand_id
1 'polypeptide(L)'
;IDHRVLANVINAKIKDARLIQLIWKFLKAGYMEDWQYHATYSGCPQGGIVSPILANIYLNELDKFVEKTAKEFYKSRDRHHTPEYDKVTWQIKKAQKQLKTATGQEKTALLQKIAQLKAVMHKTPCMSKTDKVIKYIRYADDFIFGVKGDKADCERIKRQLSDFISQTLKMELSEQKTLITHSNQYARFLGYDIRVRRDQKLKPHGNHVSRTLNGSVELCIPFADKIMPFLFGKSVIRQLRDGTIEPIARKYIFRCTDLEIVSTYNSELRGICNYYSIASNFNKLQYFEYLMEYSCLKTLAGKHESTSRKIIRKYRDGNGGWGVPYQTKAGIKRRNFARFMDCKNTDLWTDKII
;
A
#
# COMPACT_ATOMS: atom_id res chain seq x y z
N ILE A 1 -12.52 -0.39 23.57
CA ILE A 1 -12.63 1.01 24.07
C ILE A 1 -13.22 0.95 25.48
N ASP A 2 -12.51 1.51 26.46
CA ASP A 2 -13.04 1.70 27.81
C ASP A 2 -13.92 2.95 27.85
N HIS A 3 -15.18 2.77 28.28
CA HIS A 3 -16.17 3.85 28.28
C HIS A 3 -15.85 5.00 29.25
N ARG A 4 -15.19 4.67 30.39
CA ARG A 4 -14.78 5.69 31.38
C ARG A 4 -13.64 6.56 30.85
N VAL A 5 -12.65 5.93 30.21
CA VAL A 5 -11.53 6.65 29.58
C VAL A 5 -12.08 7.57 28.48
N LEU A 6 -12.98 7.06 27.63
CA LEU A 6 -13.61 7.87 26.56
C LEU A 6 -14.37 9.06 27.13
N ALA A 7 -15.21 8.82 28.16
CA ALA A 7 -15.96 9.90 28.82
C ALA A 7 -15.03 10.97 29.40
N ASN A 8 -13.91 10.57 30.03
CA ASN A 8 -12.93 11.52 30.56
C ASN A 8 -12.27 12.35 29.46
N VAL A 9 -11.89 11.72 28.32
CA VAL A 9 -11.30 12.40 27.17
C VAL A 9 -12.27 13.45 26.61
N ILE A 10 -13.54 13.11 26.49
CA ILE A 10 -14.58 14.04 25.99
C ILE A 10 -14.82 15.16 27.01
N ASN A 11 -14.97 14.81 28.28
CA ASN A 11 -15.24 15.79 29.35
C ASN A 11 -14.10 16.80 29.55
N ALA A 12 -12.87 16.43 29.23
CA ALA A 12 -11.73 17.35 29.25
C ALA A 12 -11.88 18.51 28.25
N LYS A 13 -12.64 18.29 27.16
CA LYS A 13 -12.87 19.30 26.10
C LYS A 13 -14.26 19.91 26.16
N ILE A 14 -15.29 19.10 26.42
CA ILE A 14 -16.68 19.47 26.39
C ILE A 14 -17.27 19.23 27.78
N LYS A 15 -17.47 20.34 28.54
CA LYS A 15 -18.00 20.29 29.91
C LYS A 15 -19.53 20.36 29.93
N ASP A 16 -20.19 19.56 29.08
CA ASP A 16 -21.68 19.47 29.02
C ASP A 16 -22.13 18.11 29.53
N ALA A 17 -22.71 18.09 30.72
CA ALA A 17 -23.23 16.88 31.35
C ALA A 17 -24.33 16.20 30.54
N ARG A 18 -25.17 16.95 29.81
CA ARG A 18 -26.25 16.38 28.98
C ARG A 18 -25.67 15.61 27.79
N LEU A 19 -24.65 16.18 27.13
CA LEU A 19 -23.99 15.51 26.03
C LEU A 19 -23.27 14.24 26.50
N ILE A 20 -22.56 14.29 27.63
CA ILE A 20 -21.89 13.12 28.21
C ILE A 20 -22.89 12.01 28.54
N GLN A 21 -24.05 12.37 29.16
CA GLN A 21 -25.10 11.39 29.42
C GLN A 21 -25.67 10.77 28.13
N LEU A 22 -25.86 11.57 27.08
CA LEU A 22 -26.29 11.07 25.78
C LEU A 22 -25.30 10.09 25.17
N ILE A 23 -24.02 10.40 25.21
CA ILE A 23 -22.96 9.50 24.76
C ILE A 23 -22.97 8.19 25.54
N TRP A 24 -23.13 8.25 26.87
CA TRP A 24 -23.29 7.07 27.70
C TRP A 24 -24.48 6.19 27.29
N LYS A 25 -25.61 6.80 26.91
CA LYS A 25 -26.77 6.06 26.39
C LYS A 25 -26.41 5.34 25.08
N PHE A 26 -25.71 5.98 24.15
CA PHE A 26 -25.25 5.34 22.91
C PHE A 26 -24.30 4.19 23.17
N LEU A 27 -23.34 4.34 24.09
CA LEU A 27 -22.38 3.31 24.42
C LEU A 27 -23.03 2.08 25.07
N LYS A 28 -24.09 2.30 25.86
CA LYS A 28 -24.83 1.24 26.56
C LYS A 28 -26.01 0.68 25.78
N ALA A 29 -26.33 1.24 24.61
CA ALA A 29 -27.51 0.88 23.84
C ALA A 29 -27.54 -0.58 23.39
N GLY A 30 -26.38 -1.27 23.37
CA GLY A 30 -26.28 -2.63 22.86
C GLY A 30 -26.42 -2.72 21.34
N TYR A 31 -26.64 -3.93 20.86
CA TYR A 31 -26.92 -4.19 19.45
C TYR A 31 -27.91 -5.36 19.30
N MET A 32 -28.55 -5.41 18.17
CA MET A 32 -29.46 -6.51 17.80
C MET A 32 -28.75 -7.41 16.78
N GLU A 33 -28.72 -8.71 17.05
CA GLU A 33 -28.24 -9.74 16.14
C GLU A 33 -29.24 -10.89 16.16
N ASP A 34 -29.65 -11.37 15.01
CA ASP A 34 -30.67 -12.42 14.86
C ASP A 34 -31.95 -12.20 15.71
N TRP A 35 -32.41 -10.94 15.79
CA TRP A 35 -33.54 -10.50 16.62
C TRP A 35 -33.33 -10.68 18.14
N GLN A 36 -32.09 -10.92 18.58
CA GLN A 36 -31.75 -10.95 20.00
C GLN A 36 -30.98 -9.70 20.40
N TYR A 37 -31.25 -9.18 21.58
CA TYR A 37 -30.56 -8.03 22.13
C TYR A 37 -29.29 -8.47 22.87
N HIS A 38 -28.18 -7.82 22.54
CA HIS A 38 -26.89 -8.00 23.20
C HIS A 38 -26.43 -6.70 23.85
N ALA A 39 -26.18 -6.74 25.16
CA ALA A 39 -25.67 -5.59 25.90
C ALA A 39 -24.19 -5.34 25.57
N THR A 40 -23.80 -4.08 25.37
CA THR A 40 -22.40 -3.70 25.18
C THR A 40 -21.76 -3.29 26.49
N TYR A 41 -20.86 -4.11 27.00
CA TYR A 41 -20.13 -3.85 28.24
C TYR A 41 -18.83 -3.06 28.02
N SER A 42 -18.23 -3.21 26.84
CA SER A 42 -17.01 -2.50 26.39
C SER A 42 -17.06 -2.29 24.88
N GLY A 43 -16.27 -1.32 24.39
CA GLY A 43 -16.22 -1.02 22.95
C GLY A 43 -17.33 -0.06 22.52
N CYS A 44 -17.49 0.10 21.20
CA CYS A 44 -18.61 0.81 20.58
C CYS A 44 -19.40 -0.21 19.76
N PRO A 45 -20.75 -0.14 19.76
CA PRO A 45 -21.57 -1.04 18.95
C PRO A 45 -21.12 -1.03 17.49
N GLN A 46 -20.87 -2.21 16.93
CA GLN A 46 -20.48 -2.32 15.53
C GLN A 46 -21.64 -1.90 14.62
N GLY A 47 -21.38 -1.01 13.65
CA GLY A 47 -22.43 -0.43 12.81
C GLY A 47 -23.16 0.79 13.41
N GLY A 48 -22.84 1.20 14.64
CA GLY A 48 -23.40 2.44 15.22
C GLY A 48 -22.91 3.69 14.49
N ILE A 49 -23.81 4.62 14.16
CA ILE A 49 -23.49 5.86 13.40
C ILE A 49 -22.43 6.71 14.10
N VAL A 50 -22.44 6.76 15.43
CA VAL A 50 -21.52 7.57 16.26
C VAL A 50 -20.20 6.81 16.55
N SER A 51 -20.19 5.49 16.42
CA SER A 51 -19.06 4.63 16.79
C SER A 51 -17.73 5.03 16.13
N PRO A 52 -17.64 5.35 14.81
CA PRO A 52 -16.40 5.77 14.19
C PRO A 52 -15.84 7.08 14.75
N ILE A 53 -16.72 8.03 15.09
CA ILE A 53 -16.33 9.32 15.66
C ILE A 53 -15.77 9.11 17.07
N LEU A 54 -16.47 8.35 17.91
CA LEU A 54 -16.05 8.06 19.28
C LEU A 54 -14.71 7.28 19.30
N ALA A 55 -14.56 6.31 18.39
CA ALA A 55 -13.31 5.57 18.23
C ALA A 55 -12.13 6.49 17.84
N ASN A 56 -12.37 7.43 16.92
CA ASN A 56 -11.34 8.38 16.52
C ASN A 56 -10.98 9.38 17.63
N ILE A 57 -11.97 9.85 18.42
CA ILE A 57 -11.71 10.69 19.60
C ILE A 57 -10.85 9.92 20.62
N TYR A 58 -11.18 8.66 20.86
CA TYR A 58 -10.43 7.81 21.78
C TYR A 58 -8.98 7.59 21.32
N LEU A 59 -8.80 7.22 20.06
CA LEU A 59 -7.48 6.92 19.48
C LEU A 59 -6.65 8.20 19.20
N ASN A 60 -7.25 9.38 19.25
CA ASN A 60 -6.48 10.64 19.19
C ASN A 60 -5.50 10.80 20.36
N GLU A 61 -5.78 10.18 21.51
CA GLU A 61 -4.80 10.15 22.61
C GLU A 61 -3.54 9.35 22.24
N LEU A 62 -3.72 8.26 21.45
CA LEU A 62 -2.60 7.53 20.86
C LEU A 62 -1.82 8.42 19.88
N ASP A 63 -2.51 9.17 19.02
CA ASP A 63 -1.88 10.07 18.06
C ASP A 63 -1.01 11.11 18.77
N LYS A 64 -1.50 11.72 19.85
CA LYS A 64 -0.75 12.67 20.68
C LYS A 64 0.48 12.04 21.35
N PHE A 65 0.33 10.82 21.87
CA PHE A 65 1.45 10.08 22.45
C PHE A 65 2.54 9.81 21.40
N VAL A 66 2.14 9.38 20.21
CA VAL A 66 3.07 9.10 19.10
C VAL A 66 3.76 10.38 18.63
N GLU A 67 3.04 11.50 18.51
CA GLU A 67 3.64 12.80 18.16
C GLU A 67 4.71 13.25 19.17
N LYS A 68 4.42 13.09 20.47
CA LYS A 68 5.38 13.37 21.53
C LYS A 68 6.61 12.47 21.42
N THR A 69 6.40 11.16 21.30
CA THR A 69 7.49 10.18 21.14
C THR A 69 8.31 10.47 19.88
N ALA A 70 7.68 10.86 18.77
CA ALA A 70 8.38 11.20 17.53
C ALA A 70 9.26 12.46 17.69
N LYS A 71 8.79 13.46 18.42
CA LYS A 71 9.58 14.68 18.74
C LYS A 71 10.78 14.34 19.61
N GLU A 72 10.60 13.53 20.65
CA GLU A 72 11.67 13.10 21.57
C GLU A 72 12.70 12.20 20.85
N PHE A 73 12.25 11.37 19.91
CA PHE A 73 13.11 10.49 19.14
C PHE A 73 13.87 11.23 18.03
N TYR A 74 13.40 12.39 17.61
CA TYR A 74 13.97 13.10 16.47
C TYR A 74 15.42 13.48 16.70
N LYS A 75 16.28 13.09 15.77
CA LYS A 75 17.67 13.55 15.69
C LYS A 75 17.93 14.00 14.26
N SER A 76 18.38 15.26 14.11
CA SER A 76 18.74 15.78 12.81
C SER A 76 19.92 15.02 12.21
N ARG A 77 19.98 15.01 10.89
CA ARG A 77 21.13 14.44 10.19
C ARG A 77 22.36 15.27 10.45
N ASP A 78 23.46 14.59 10.77
CA ASP A 78 24.77 15.22 10.72
C ASP A 78 25.07 15.65 9.28
N ARG A 79 25.42 16.92 9.08
CA ARG A 79 25.73 17.48 7.76
C ARG A 79 27.16 17.23 7.32
N HIS A 80 28.01 16.70 8.20
CA HIS A 80 29.37 16.37 7.88
C HIS A 80 29.46 15.03 7.15
N HIS A 81 30.42 14.95 6.25
CA HIS A 81 30.76 13.71 5.58
C HIS A 81 31.32 12.72 6.59
N THR A 82 31.23 11.41 6.24
CA THR A 82 31.92 10.40 7.04
C THR A 82 33.43 10.56 6.91
N PRO A 83 34.21 10.31 7.98
CA PRO A 83 35.67 10.42 7.92
C PRO A 83 36.30 9.57 6.78
N GLU A 84 35.72 8.40 6.52
CA GLU A 84 36.15 7.50 5.45
C GLU A 84 35.93 8.13 4.07
N TYR A 85 34.79 8.79 3.86
CA TYR A 85 34.49 9.48 2.61
C TYR A 85 35.43 10.67 2.38
N ASP A 86 35.66 11.45 3.40
CA ASP A 86 36.59 12.60 3.35
C ASP A 86 38.01 12.16 3.06
N LYS A 87 38.48 11.08 3.68
CA LYS A 87 39.81 10.49 3.42
C LYS A 87 39.98 10.09 1.95
N VAL A 88 38.99 9.37 1.39
CA VAL A 88 39.04 8.96 -0.01
C VAL A 88 38.97 10.15 -0.96
N THR A 89 38.09 11.12 -0.66
CA THR A 89 37.96 12.34 -1.46
C THR A 89 39.26 13.18 -1.44
N TRP A 90 39.89 13.29 -0.27
CA TRP A 90 41.19 13.93 -0.16
C TRP A 90 42.29 13.25 -0.99
N GLN A 91 42.32 11.91 -0.96
CA GLN A 91 43.27 11.14 -1.81
C GLN A 91 43.01 11.37 -3.29
N ILE A 92 41.76 11.43 -3.73
CA ILE A 92 41.44 11.75 -5.12
C ILE A 92 41.91 13.16 -5.49
N LYS A 93 41.64 14.16 -4.66
CA LYS A 93 42.10 15.54 -4.89
C LYS A 93 43.62 15.64 -4.95
N LYS A 94 44.33 14.92 -4.08
CA LYS A 94 45.81 14.86 -4.09
C LYS A 94 46.32 14.23 -5.39
N ALA A 95 45.77 13.09 -5.82
CA ALA A 95 46.16 12.44 -7.07
C ALA A 95 45.82 13.30 -8.31
N GLN A 96 44.68 14.02 -8.31
CA GLN A 96 44.33 14.97 -9.37
C GLN A 96 45.30 16.15 -9.45
N LYS A 97 45.82 16.63 -8.30
CA LYS A 97 46.83 17.69 -8.28
C LYS A 97 48.13 17.21 -8.88
N GLN A 98 48.58 16.01 -8.52
CA GLN A 98 49.78 15.37 -9.10
C GLN A 98 49.63 15.10 -10.61
N LEU A 99 48.43 14.76 -11.08
CA LEU A 99 48.13 14.53 -12.47
C LEU A 99 48.37 15.74 -13.38
N LYS A 100 48.29 16.97 -12.85
CA LYS A 100 48.53 18.21 -13.61
C LYS A 100 49.99 18.41 -14.00
N THR A 101 50.93 17.79 -13.26
CA THR A 101 52.35 17.92 -13.48
C THR A 101 53.01 16.64 -14.03
N ALA A 102 52.28 15.52 -14.02
CA ALA A 102 52.82 14.21 -14.44
C ALA A 102 52.80 14.04 -15.96
N THR A 103 53.83 13.37 -16.49
CA THR A 103 54.00 13.05 -17.92
C THR A 103 54.25 11.56 -18.13
N GLY A 104 53.97 11.04 -19.33
CA GLY A 104 54.29 9.66 -19.72
C GLY A 104 53.62 8.57 -18.88
N GLN A 105 54.38 7.59 -18.46
CA GLN A 105 53.88 6.40 -17.71
C GLN A 105 53.29 6.77 -16.36
N GLU A 106 53.82 7.79 -15.70
CA GLU A 106 53.33 8.28 -14.40
C GLU A 106 51.92 8.82 -14.49
N LYS A 107 51.58 9.50 -15.59
CA LYS A 107 50.22 9.98 -15.87
C LYS A 107 49.23 8.84 -15.99
N THR A 108 49.60 7.75 -16.66
CA THR A 108 48.75 6.56 -16.82
C THR A 108 48.48 5.86 -15.47
N ALA A 109 49.51 5.72 -14.64
CA ALA A 109 49.41 5.13 -13.32
C ALA A 109 48.48 5.97 -12.39
N LEU A 110 48.61 7.30 -12.44
CA LEU A 110 47.74 8.20 -11.68
C LEU A 110 46.29 8.16 -12.13
N LEU A 111 46.01 8.04 -13.42
CA LEU A 111 44.66 7.86 -13.96
C LEU A 111 44.01 6.56 -13.46
N GLN A 112 44.73 5.45 -13.47
CA GLN A 112 44.27 4.17 -12.93
C GLN A 112 44.00 4.27 -11.43
N LYS A 113 44.91 4.89 -10.67
CA LYS A 113 44.71 5.13 -9.23
C LYS A 113 43.47 5.98 -8.93
N ILE A 114 43.24 7.05 -9.70
CA ILE A 114 42.05 7.89 -9.57
C ILE A 114 40.79 7.08 -9.87
N ALA A 115 40.79 6.23 -10.89
CA ALA A 115 39.66 5.36 -11.23
C ALA A 115 39.35 4.38 -10.09
N GLN A 116 40.37 3.75 -9.50
CA GLN A 116 40.20 2.86 -8.33
C GLN A 116 39.65 3.60 -7.12
N LEU A 117 40.21 4.77 -6.78
CA LEU A 117 39.73 5.59 -5.65
C LEU A 117 38.28 6.08 -5.87
N LYS A 118 37.89 6.44 -7.09
CA LYS A 118 36.50 6.77 -7.43
C LYS A 118 35.57 5.57 -7.24
N ALA A 119 36.01 4.36 -7.61
CA ALA A 119 35.22 3.14 -7.37
C ALA A 119 35.02 2.88 -5.87
N VAL A 120 36.04 3.11 -5.05
CA VAL A 120 35.95 3.04 -3.58
C VAL A 120 35.01 4.13 -3.04
N MET A 121 35.17 5.37 -3.49
CA MET A 121 34.31 6.50 -3.09
C MET A 121 32.83 6.22 -3.37
N HIS A 122 32.49 5.60 -4.51
CA HIS A 122 31.11 5.26 -4.84
C HIS A 122 30.51 4.17 -3.92
N LYS A 123 31.34 3.34 -3.30
CA LYS A 123 30.91 2.33 -2.32
C LYS A 123 30.87 2.87 -0.89
N THR A 124 31.61 3.94 -0.60
CA THR A 124 31.67 4.54 0.76
C THR A 124 30.46 5.45 1.00
N PRO A 125 29.76 5.32 2.12
CA PRO A 125 28.65 6.22 2.48
C PRO A 125 29.16 7.66 2.63
N CYS A 126 28.60 8.59 1.86
CA CYS A 126 28.95 9.99 1.89
C CYS A 126 28.60 10.68 3.22
N MET A 127 27.46 10.29 3.82
CA MET A 127 26.94 10.89 5.05
C MET A 127 26.71 9.82 6.11
N SER A 128 26.90 10.20 7.38
CA SER A 128 26.57 9.33 8.50
C SER A 128 25.04 9.09 8.56
N LYS A 129 24.65 7.89 8.97
CA LYS A 129 23.24 7.52 9.18
C LYS A 129 22.82 7.82 10.62
N THR A 130 23.12 9.01 11.12
CA THR A 130 22.88 9.38 12.52
C THR A 130 21.49 9.95 12.76
N ASP A 131 20.77 10.29 11.70
CA ASP A 131 19.43 10.84 11.81
C ASP A 131 18.42 9.79 12.26
N LYS A 132 17.59 10.19 13.24
CA LYS A 132 16.50 9.38 13.77
C LYS A 132 15.18 10.07 13.52
N VAL A 133 14.24 9.37 12.91
CA VAL A 133 12.94 9.92 12.53
C VAL A 133 11.86 8.85 12.66
N ILE A 134 10.72 9.22 13.22
CA ILE A 134 9.49 8.42 13.18
C ILE A 134 8.50 9.12 12.25
N LYS A 135 7.88 8.35 11.37
CA LYS A 135 6.67 8.73 10.64
C LYS A 135 5.58 7.74 10.99
N TYR A 136 4.39 8.26 11.24
CA TYR A 136 3.25 7.50 11.71
C TYR A 136 2.04 7.84 10.86
N ILE A 137 1.28 6.80 10.52
CA ILE A 137 0.01 6.91 9.82
C ILE A 137 -0.96 5.94 10.48
N ARG A 138 -2.15 6.41 10.79
CA ARG A 138 -3.26 5.62 11.33
C ARG A 138 -4.51 5.74 10.45
N TYR A 139 -5.18 4.65 10.27
CA TYR A 139 -6.50 4.58 9.67
C TYR A 139 -7.39 3.72 10.56
N ALA A 140 -8.35 4.33 11.25
CA ALA A 140 -9.15 3.72 12.30
C ALA A 140 -8.26 3.08 13.39
N ASP A 141 -8.32 1.77 13.56
CA ASP A 141 -7.52 0.96 14.47
C ASP A 141 -6.21 0.42 13.86
N ASP A 142 -6.08 0.46 12.54
CA ASP A 142 -4.86 0.08 11.85
C ASP A 142 -3.85 1.23 11.82
N PHE A 143 -2.57 0.92 12.10
CA PHE A 143 -1.50 1.91 12.04
C PHE A 143 -0.18 1.32 11.51
N ILE A 144 0.65 2.19 10.95
CA ILE A 144 1.99 1.86 10.50
C ILE A 144 3.00 2.91 10.96
N PHE A 145 4.18 2.43 11.41
CA PHE A 145 5.32 3.27 11.76
C PHE A 145 6.45 3.08 10.74
N GLY A 146 6.94 4.17 10.19
CA GLY A 146 8.22 4.21 9.49
C GLY A 146 9.29 4.74 10.44
N VAL A 147 10.17 3.86 10.91
CA VAL A 147 11.24 4.24 11.85
C VAL A 147 12.58 4.25 11.12
N LYS A 148 13.27 5.39 11.17
CA LYS A 148 14.65 5.49 10.78
C LYS A 148 15.51 5.47 12.05
N GLY A 149 16.08 4.30 12.35
CA GLY A 149 16.83 4.00 13.57
C GLY A 149 17.26 2.55 13.57
N ASP A 150 17.78 2.10 14.70
CA ASP A 150 18.23 0.73 14.90
C ASP A 150 17.06 -0.20 15.28
N LYS A 151 17.26 -1.52 15.21
CA LYS A 151 16.28 -2.50 15.67
C LYS A 151 15.90 -2.31 17.12
N ALA A 152 16.90 -2.01 17.99
CA ALA A 152 16.68 -1.71 19.40
C ALA A 152 15.79 -0.48 19.63
N ASP A 153 15.89 0.54 18.77
CA ASP A 153 14.98 1.70 18.77
C ASP A 153 13.54 1.26 18.47
N CYS A 154 13.35 0.42 17.46
CA CYS A 154 12.02 -0.10 17.10
C CYS A 154 11.40 -0.94 18.23
N GLU A 155 12.19 -1.77 18.89
CA GLU A 155 11.75 -2.59 20.04
C GLU A 155 11.39 -1.72 21.25
N ARG A 156 12.14 -0.65 21.49
CA ARG A 156 11.84 0.34 22.52
C ARG A 156 10.52 1.05 22.24
N ILE A 157 10.33 1.53 21.02
CA ILE A 157 9.10 2.23 20.60
C ILE A 157 7.91 1.28 20.72
N LYS A 158 8.05 0.01 20.29
CA LYS A 158 6.99 -1.00 20.40
C LYS A 158 6.59 -1.24 21.87
N ARG A 159 7.56 -1.33 22.79
CA ARG A 159 7.28 -1.48 24.23
C ARG A 159 6.55 -0.25 24.78
N GLN A 160 7.08 0.97 24.54
CA GLN A 160 6.43 2.19 24.98
C GLN A 160 4.99 2.33 24.45
N LEU A 161 4.75 1.91 23.22
CA LEU A 161 3.42 1.88 22.61
C LEU A 161 2.50 0.87 23.33
N SER A 162 2.99 -0.35 23.58
CA SER A 162 2.24 -1.39 24.28
C SER A 162 1.87 -0.94 25.69
N ASP A 163 2.81 -0.36 26.42
CA ASP A 163 2.60 0.14 27.78
C ASP A 163 1.55 1.28 27.80
N PHE A 164 1.66 2.23 26.87
CA PHE A 164 0.67 3.31 26.74
C PHE A 164 -0.73 2.79 26.44
N ILE A 165 -0.86 1.89 25.46
CA ILE A 165 -2.15 1.32 25.04
C ILE A 165 -2.78 0.56 26.19
N SER A 166 -2.01 -0.24 26.94
CA SER A 166 -2.55 -1.04 28.04
C SER A 166 -2.86 -0.18 29.28
N GLN A 167 -1.99 0.73 29.68
CA GLN A 167 -2.15 1.50 30.91
C GLN A 167 -3.12 2.68 30.74
N THR A 168 -3.02 3.43 29.62
CA THR A 168 -3.79 4.65 29.41
C THR A 168 -5.10 4.38 28.67
N LEU A 169 -5.04 3.59 27.61
CA LEU A 169 -6.21 3.30 26.79
C LEU A 169 -6.94 2.02 27.21
N LYS A 170 -6.45 1.30 28.20
CA LYS A 170 -7.09 0.03 28.66
C LYS A 170 -7.45 -0.90 27.50
N MET A 171 -6.54 -1.00 26.51
CA MET A 171 -6.68 -1.86 25.34
C MET A 171 -5.48 -2.77 25.24
N GLU A 172 -5.61 -3.84 24.48
CA GLU A 172 -4.53 -4.79 24.22
C GLU A 172 -3.99 -4.62 22.80
N LEU A 173 -2.68 -4.54 22.67
CA LEU A 173 -1.99 -4.56 21.40
C LEU A 173 -1.78 -6.02 20.97
N SER A 174 -2.30 -6.39 19.80
CA SER A 174 -2.08 -7.73 19.27
C SER A 174 -0.60 -7.94 18.91
N GLU A 175 0.12 -8.72 19.70
CA GLU A 175 1.54 -9.03 19.47
C GLU A 175 1.77 -9.75 18.13
N GLN A 176 0.86 -10.65 17.77
CA GLN A 176 0.91 -11.41 16.51
C GLN A 176 0.78 -10.52 15.26
N LYS A 177 0.04 -9.42 15.36
CA LYS A 177 -0.17 -8.48 14.25
C LYS A 177 0.82 -7.33 14.27
N THR A 178 1.41 -6.99 15.42
CA THR A 178 2.35 -5.88 15.57
C THR A 178 3.78 -6.37 15.38
N LEU A 179 4.22 -6.38 14.14
CA LEU A 179 5.53 -6.90 13.72
C LEU A 179 6.52 -5.76 13.46
N ILE A 180 7.80 -6.00 13.79
CA ILE A 180 8.91 -5.15 13.37
C ILE A 180 9.48 -5.76 12.09
N THR A 181 9.27 -5.07 10.97
CA THR A 181 9.67 -5.54 9.65
C THR A 181 10.79 -4.66 9.11
N HIS A 182 11.87 -5.27 8.62
CA HIS A 182 12.95 -4.52 7.99
C HIS A 182 12.44 -3.85 6.70
N SER A 183 12.86 -2.60 6.45
CA SER A 183 12.35 -1.77 5.36
C SER A 183 12.47 -2.36 3.94
N ASN A 184 13.33 -3.38 3.73
CA ASN A 184 13.43 -4.11 2.45
C ASN A 184 12.36 -5.18 2.29
N GLN A 185 11.74 -5.61 3.38
CA GLN A 185 10.68 -6.61 3.39
C GLN A 185 9.32 -5.93 3.29
N TYR A 186 8.32 -6.70 2.91
CA TYR A 186 6.96 -6.20 2.82
C TYR A 186 6.29 -6.14 4.19
N ALA A 187 5.79 -4.96 4.54
CA ALA A 187 4.87 -4.76 5.65
C ALA A 187 3.45 -4.58 5.08
N ARG A 188 2.47 -5.33 5.59
CA ARG A 188 1.08 -5.25 5.15
C ARG A 188 0.37 -4.10 5.86
N PHE A 189 -0.22 -3.17 5.10
CA PHE A 189 -1.06 -2.10 5.64
C PHE A 189 -2.17 -1.74 4.64
N LEU A 190 -3.41 -1.68 5.09
CA LEU A 190 -4.58 -1.36 4.27
C LEU A 190 -4.60 -2.13 2.93
N GLY A 191 -4.33 -3.43 2.97
CA GLY A 191 -4.37 -4.27 1.78
C GLY A 191 -3.20 -4.10 0.79
N TYR A 192 -2.25 -3.21 1.07
CA TYR A 192 -1.02 -3.05 0.30
C TYR A 192 0.17 -3.72 1.00
N ASP A 193 1.12 -4.18 0.23
CA ASP A 193 2.46 -4.53 0.68
C ASP A 193 3.37 -3.32 0.54
N ILE A 194 3.87 -2.79 1.65
CA ILE A 194 4.69 -1.58 1.70
C ILE A 194 6.14 -1.96 1.95
N ARG A 195 7.05 -1.40 1.18
CA ARG A 195 8.50 -1.50 1.42
C ARG A 195 9.22 -0.23 0.98
N VAL A 196 10.47 -0.08 1.40
CA VAL A 196 11.38 0.95 0.89
C VAL A 196 12.24 0.36 -0.21
N ARG A 197 12.19 0.95 -1.39
CA ARG A 197 13.01 0.50 -2.53
C ARG A 197 14.49 0.62 -2.22
N ARG A 198 15.20 -0.49 -2.39
CA ARG A 198 16.67 -0.57 -2.35
C ARG A 198 17.14 -1.43 -3.50
N ASP A 199 17.13 -0.87 -4.70
CA ASP A 199 17.59 -1.55 -5.92
C ASP A 199 18.91 -0.93 -6.34
N GLN A 200 19.95 -1.77 -6.52
CA GLN A 200 21.24 -1.34 -7.02
C GLN A 200 21.36 -1.41 -8.54
N LYS A 201 20.27 -1.79 -9.23
CA LYS A 201 20.28 -1.90 -10.69
C LYS A 201 20.47 -0.54 -11.34
N LEU A 202 21.35 -0.53 -12.31
CA LEU A 202 21.54 0.61 -13.19
C LEU A 202 20.48 0.55 -14.29
N LYS A 203 19.84 1.68 -14.58
CA LYS A 203 18.88 1.81 -15.68
C LYS A 203 19.49 2.68 -16.79
N PRO A 204 19.45 2.22 -18.04
CA PRO A 204 19.80 3.07 -19.17
C PRO A 204 18.73 4.18 -19.31
N HIS A 205 19.18 5.39 -19.47
CA HIS A 205 18.36 6.56 -19.69
C HIS A 205 18.96 7.37 -20.86
N GLY A 206 18.57 7.04 -22.10
CA GLY A 206 19.24 7.54 -23.29
C GLY A 206 20.72 7.14 -23.32
N ASN A 207 21.60 8.12 -23.50
CA ASN A 207 23.05 7.91 -23.53
C ASN A 207 23.70 7.82 -22.12
N HIS A 208 22.91 7.92 -21.06
CA HIS A 208 23.41 7.87 -19.68
C HIS A 208 22.87 6.67 -18.93
N VAL A 209 23.67 6.13 -18.02
CA VAL A 209 23.26 5.09 -17.09
C VAL A 209 22.99 5.75 -15.73
N SER A 210 21.75 5.68 -15.27
CA SER A 210 21.36 6.24 -13.98
C SER A 210 21.11 5.13 -12.96
N ARG A 211 21.36 5.44 -11.68
CA ARG A 211 20.96 4.56 -10.59
C ARG A 211 19.44 4.64 -10.40
N THR A 212 18.83 3.52 -10.03
CA THR A 212 17.44 3.52 -9.57
C THR A 212 17.31 4.40 -8.32
N LEU A 213 16.26 5.22 -8.26
CA LEU A 213 15.98 6.04 -7.08
C LEU A 213 15.73 5.13 -5.87
N ASN A 214 16.65 5.17 -4.91
CA ASN A 214 16.57 4.42 -3.67
C ASN A 214 15.96 5.28 -2.55
N GLY A 215 15.33 4.61 -1.57
CA GLY A 215 14.73 5.27 -0.42
C GLY A 215 13.29 5.72 -0.62
N SER A 216 12.70 5.54 -1.82
CA SER A 216 11.28 5.76 -2.04
C SER A 216 10.46 4.63 -1.45
N VAL A 217 9.30 4.98 -0.89
CA VAL A 217 8.31 4.01 -0.43
C VAL A 217 7.57 3.44 -1.64
N GLU A 218 7.48 2.12 -1.73
CA GLU A 218 6.70 1.42 -2.73
C GLU A 218 5.46 0.81 -2.11
N LEU A 219 4.32 1.07 -2.72
CA LEU A 219 3.05 0.40 -2.45
C LEU A 219 2.87 -0.70 -3.50
N CYS A 220 2.82 -1.96 -3.06
CA CYS A 220 2.71 -3.09 -3.96
C CYS A 220 1.39 -3.84 -3.76
N ILE A 221 0.87 -4.41 -4.83
CA ILE A 221 -0.29 -5.29 -4.80
C ILE A 221 0.15 -6.66 -4.27
N PRO A 222 -0.43 -7.17 -3.20
CA PRO A 222 -0.20 -8.53 -2.72
C PRO A 222 -0.98 -9.53 -3.59
N PHE A 223 -0.49 -9.77 -4.80
CA PHE A 223 -1.22 -10.49 -5.84
C PHE A 223 -1.60 -11.91 -5.40
N ALA A 224 -0.65 -12.65 -4.81
CA ALA A 224 -0.87 -14.02 -4.35
C ALA A 224 -1.91 -14.10 -3.22
N ASP A 225 -1.85 -13.15 -2.26
CA ASP A 225 -2.63 -13.21 -1.03
C ASP A 225 -4.01 -12.54 -1.14
N LYS A 226 -4.21 -11.66 -2.11
CA LYS A 226 -5.47 -10.92 -2.27
C LYS A 226 -6.16 -11.17 -3.60
N ILE A 227 -5.42 -11.08 -4.71
CA ILE A 227 -6.03 -11.20 -6.05
C ILE A 227 -6.34 -12.65 -6.38
N MET A 228 -5.41 -13.59 -6.11
CA MET A 228 -5.65 -15.00 -6.38
C MET A 228 -6.81 -15.58 -5.57
N PRO A 229 -6.91 -15.40 -4.24
CA PRO A 229 -8.06 -15.86 -3.47
C PRO A 229 -9.39 -15.22 -3.93
N PHE A 230 -9.38 -13.94 -4.31
CA PHE A 230 -10.56 -13.30 -4.90
C PHE A 230 -11.02 -14.01 -6.16
N LEU A 231 -10.11 -14.31 -7.09
CA LEU A 231 -10.42 -15.00 -8.35
C LEU A 231 -10.98 -16.42 -8.11
N PHE A 232 -10.40 -17.16 -7.17
CA PHE A 232 -10.92 -18.47 -6.77
C PHE A 232 -12.30 -18.36 -6.10
N GLY A 233 -12.45 -17.48 -5.13
CA GLY A 233 -13.71 -17.29 -4.41
C GLY A 233 -14.86 -16.83 -5.30
N LYS A 234 -14.55 -16.08 -6.36
CA LYS A 234 -15.53 -15.66 -7.39
C LYS A 234 -15.71 -16.69 -8.53
N SER A 235 -15.09 -17.86 -8.46
CA SER A 235 -15.12 -18.88 -9.51
C SER A 235 -14.74 -18.33 -10.89
N VAL A 236 -13.74 -17.44 -10.93
CA VAL A 236 -13.16 -16.92 -12.19
C VAL A 236 -12.15 -17.89 -12.75
N ILE A 237 -11.42 -18.56 -11.87
CA ILE A 237 -10.32 -19.45 -12.20
C ILE A 237 -10.44 -20.78 -11.46
N ARG A 238 -9.76 -21.78 -12.01
CA ARG A 238 -9.45 -23.04 -11.32
C ARG A 238 -7.96 -23.35 -11.46
N GLN A 239 -7.44 -24.13 -10.53
CA GLN A 239 -6.10 -24.71 -10.64
C GLN A 239 -6.22 -26.15 -11.16
N LEU A 240 -5.45 -26.46 -12.18
CA LEU A 240 -5.32 -27.81 -12.73
C LEU A 240 -4.35 -28.64 -11.89
N ARG A 241 -4.29 -29.96 -12.14
CA ARG A 241 -3.42 -30.90 -11.41
C ARG A 241 -1.92 -30.60 -11.57
N ASP A 242 -1.53 -29.99 -12.68
CA ASP A 242 -0.17 -29.56 -12.99
C ASP A 242 0.18 -28.18 -12.35
N GLY A 243 -0.72 -27.59 -11.57
CA GLY A 243 -0.56 -26.28 -10.96
C GLY A 243 -0.93 -25.10 -11.86
N THR A 244 -1.25 -25.35 -13.14
CA THR A 244 -1.63 -24.29 -14.09
C THR A 244 -2.96 -23.65 -13.71
N ILE A 245 -3.05 -22.33 -13.87
CA ILE A 245 -4.26 -21.56 -13.61
C ILE A 245 -5.03 -21.34 -14.90
N GLU A 246 -6.30 -21.76 -14.89
CA GLU A 246 -7.19 -21.66 -16.04
C GLU A 246 -8.43 -20.82 -15.69
N PRO A 247 -8.81 -19.81 -16.52
CA PRO A 247 -10.08 -19.13 -16.37
C PRO A 247 -11.24 -20.06 -16.70
N ILE A 248 -12.33 -20.00 -15.93
CA ILE A 248 -13.53 -20.84 -16.09
C ILE A 248 -14.79 -20.01 -16.25
N ALA A 249 -15.85 -20.61 -16.77
CA ALA A 249 -17.17 -20.01 -16.88
C ALA A 249 -17.86 -19.96 -15.50
N ARG A 250 -18.47 -18.83 -15.16
CA ARG A 250 -19.31 -18.65 -13.97
C ARG A 250 -20.73 -19.14 -14.25
N LYS A 251 -20.98 -20.43 -14.04
CA LYS A 251 -22.27 -21.06 -14.37
C LYS A 251 -23.47 -20.46 -13.63
N TYR A 252 -23.25 -19.95 -12.42
CA TYR A 252 -24.32 -19.39 -11.58
C TYR A 252 -24.94 -18.09 -12.12
N ILE A 253 -24.25 -17.37 -13.05
CA ILE A 253 -24.78 -16.18 -13.70
C ILE A 253 -25.26 -16.41 -15.14
N PHE A 254 -25.39 -17.66 -15.61
CA PHE A 254 -25.89 -17.98 -16.96
C PHE A 254 -27.32 -17.47 -17.20
N ARG A 255 -28.11 -17.35 -16.13
CA ARG A 255 -29.50 -16.83 -16.19
C ARG A 255 -29.58 -15.33 -16.36
N CYS A 256 -28.51 -14.61 -16.06
CA CYS A 256 -28.43 -13.16 -16.22
C CYS A 256 -28.37 -12.79 -17.71
N THR A 257 -28.79 -11.56 -18.05
CA THR A 257 -28.61 -11.02 -19.39
C THR A 257 -27.11 -10.83 -19.72
N ASP A 258 -26.75 -10.78 -20.99
CA ASP A 258 -25.36 -10.55 -21.40
C ASP A 258 -24.82 -9.23 -20.87
N LEU A 259 -25.68 -8.19 -20.79
CA LEU A 259 -25.35 -6.89 -20.20
C LEU A 259 -25.03 -7.02 -18.71
N GLU A 260 -25.83 -7.74 -17.95
CA GLU A 260 -25.60 -7.96 -16.52
C GLU A 260 -24.32 -8.75 -16.28
N ILE A 261 -24.06 -9.80 -17.08
CA ILE A 261 -22.83 -10.58 -16.99
C ILE A 261 -21.62 -9.65 -17.17
N VAL A 262 -21.55 -8.90 -18.29
CA VAL A 262 -20.42 -7.98 -18.55
C VAL A 262 -20.32 -6.89 -17.49
N SER A 263 -21.46 -6.36 -17.02
CA SER A 263 -21.49 -5.33 -15.98
C SER A 263 -20.95 -5.84 -14.65
N THR A 264 -21.25 -7.08 -14.27
CA THR A 264 -20.74 -7.73 -13.06
C THR A 264 -19.21 -7.87 -13.12
N TYR A 265 -18.66 -8.41 -14.22
CA TYR A 265 -17.23 -8.51 -14.40
C TYR A 265 -16.54 -7.15 -14.40
N ASN A 266 -17.13 -6.16 -15.08
CA ASN A 266 -16.58 -4.79 -15.13
C ASN A 266 -16.56 -4.12 -13.76
N SER A 267 -17.61 -4.30 -12.94
CA SER A 267 -17.68 -3.75 -11.59
C SER A 267 -16.59 -4.34 -10.69
N GLU A 268 -16.42 -5.65 -10.74
CA GLU A 268 -15.38 -6.35 -9.96
C GLU A 268 -13.97 -5.96 -10.43
N LEU A 269 -13.74 -5.91 -11.75
CA LEU A 269 -12.44 -5.52 -12.31
C LEU A 269 -12.11 -4.08 -11.94
N ARG A 270 -13.02 -3.14 -12.15
CA ARG A 270 -12.80 -1.74 -11.80
C ARG A 270 -12.64 -1.53 -10.31
N GLY A 271 -13.38 -2.25 -9.47
CA GLY A 271 -13.23 -2.18 -8.01
C GLY A 271 -11.80 -2.50 -7.57
N ILE A 272 -11.23 -3.58 -8.05
CA ILE A 272 -9.85 -3.98 -7.76
C ILE A 272 -8.85 -2.99 -8.38
N CYS A 273 -9.03 -2.62 -9.66
CA CYS A 273 -8.10 -1.73 -10.35
C CYS A 273 -8.09 -0.33 -9.75
N ASN A 274 -9.25 0.24 -9.38
CA ASN A 274 -9.34 1.54 -8.72
C ASN A 274 -8.69 1.50 -7.33
N TYR A 275 -8.93 0.44 -6.55
CA TYR A 275 -8.32 0.29 -5.23
C TYR A 275 -6.80 0.28 -5.31
N TYR A 276 -6.22 -0.42 -6.28
CA TYR A 276 -4.78 -0.53 -6.47
C TYR A 276 -4.20 0.47 -7.49
N SER A 277 -4.94 1.51 -7.86
CA SER A 277 -4.54 2.47 -8.91
C SER A 277 -3.20 3.17 -8.66
N ILE A 278 -2.81 3.30 -7.39
CA ILE A 278 -1.56 3.93 -6.93
C ILE A 278 -0.39 2.95 -6.75
N ALA A 279 -0.62 1.67 -6.98
CA ALA A 279 0.41 0.66 -6.76
C ALA A 279 1.59 0.80 -7.74
N SER A 280 2.81 0.70 -7.21
CA SER A 280 4.04 0.74 -8.03
C SER A 280 4.12 -0.41 -9.04
N ASN A 281 3.49 -1.55 -8.73
CA ASN A 281 3.43 -2.73 -9.59
C ASN A 281 2.06 -2.91 -10.27
N PHE A 282 1.36 -1.80 -10.54
CA PHE A 282 0.02 -1.77 -11.14
C PHE A 282 -0.08 -2.62 -12.42
N ASN A 283 0.97 -2.70 -13.21
CA ASN A 283 1.01 -3.50 -14.44
C ASN A 283 0.74 -5.01 -14.20
N LYS A 284 0.90 -5.52 -12.98
CA LYS A 284 0.49 -6.90 -12.65
C LYS A 284 -1.00 -7.14 -12.82
N LEU A 285 -1.83 -6.09 -12.80
CA LEU A 285 -3.27 -6.18 -13.03
C LEU A 285 -3.63 -6.50 -14.49
N GLN A 286 -2.69 -6.42 -15.42
CA GLN A 286 -2.89 -6.91 -16.79
C GLN A 286 -3.22 -8.41 -16.80
N TYR A 287 -2.54 -9.21 -15.97
CA TYR A 287 -2.84 -10.64 -15.84
C TYR A 287 -4.20 -10.88 -15.17
N PHE A 288 -4.57 -10.05 -14.18
CA PHE A 288 -5.90 -10.08 -13.58
C PHE A 288 -7.00 -9.77 -14.61
N GLU A 289 -6.83 -8.71 -15.42
CA GLU A 289 -7.75 -8.38 -16.53
C GLU A 289 -7.90 -9.55 -17.50
N TYR A 290 -6.79 -10.15 -17.92
CA TYR A 290 -6.78 -11.32 -18.79
C TYR A 290 -7.63 -12.46 -18.24
N LEU A 291 -7.45 -12.82 -16.96
CA LEU A 291 -8.22 -13.89 -16.34
C LEU A 291 -9.72 -13.56 -16.25
N MET A 292 -10.06 -12.33 -15.90
CA MET A 292 -11.44 -11.84 -15.83
C MET A 292 -12.10 -11.84 -17.22
N GLU A 293 -11.40 -11.32 -18.22
CA GLU A 293 -11.91 -11.26 -19.61
C GLU A 293 -12.19 -12.66 -20.17
N TYR A 294 -11.22 -13.58 -20.05
CA TYR A 294 -11.40 -14.93 -20.56
C TYR A 294 -12.48 -15.71 -19.79
N SER A 295 -12.61 -15.51 -18.49
CA SER A 295 -13.71 -16.07 -17.71
C SER A 295 -15.08 -15.52 -18.17
N CYS A 296 -15.17 -14.21 -18.43
CA CYS A 296 -16.37 -13.57 -18.97
C CYS A 296 -16.74 -14.14 -20.34
N LEU A 297 -15.78 -14.26 -21.24
CA LEU A 297 -15.98 -14.85 -22.56
C LEU A 297 -16.41 -16.31 -22.49
N LYS A 298 -15.82 -17.12 -21.62
CA LYS A 298 -16.24 -18.52 -21.38
C LYS A 298 -17.65 -18.58 -20.77
N THR A 299 -18.02 -17.61 -19.91
CA THR A 299 -19.38 -17.51 -19.35
C THR A 299 -20.42 -17.22 -20.42
N LEU A 300 -20.17 -16.23 -21.28
CA LEU A 300 -21.05 -15.94 -22.42
C LEU A 300 -21.08 -17.08 -23.42
N ALA A 301 -19.95 -17.73 -23.69
CA ALA A 301 -19.86 -18.88 -24.57
C ALA A 301 -20.69 -20.08 -24.05
N GLY A 302 -20.58 -20.36 -22.74
CA GLY A 302 -21.37 -21.41 -22.10
C GLY A 302 -22.88 -21.13 -22.11
N LYS A 303 -23.26 -19.87 -21.87
CA LYS A 303 -24.66 -19.43 -21.94
C LYS A 303 -25.26 -19.59 -23.34
N HIS A 304 -24.50 -19.23 -24.38
CA HIS A 304 -24.97 -19.28 -25.80
C HIS A 304 -24.58 -20.53 -26.53
N GLU A 305 -24.16 -21.59 -25.82
CA GLU A 305 -23.72 -22.88 -26.45
C GLU A 305 -22.74 -22.65 -27.59
N SER A 306 -21.77 -21.77 -27.41
CA SER A 306 -20.88 -21.28 -28.44
C SER A 306 -19.41 -21.34 -27.98
N THR A 307 -18.49 -20.78 -28.74
CA THR A 307 -17.07 -20.67 -28.40
C THR A 307 -16.72 -19.23 -28.09
N SER A 308 -15.72 -19.01 -27.22
CA SER A 308 -15.22 -17.65 -26.88
C SER A 308 -14.81 -16.87 -28.13
N ARG A 309 -14.26 -17.54 -29.16
CA ARG A 309 -13.91 -16.87 -30.45
C ARG A 309 -15.12 -16.35 -31.19
N LYS A 310 -16.25 -17.13 -31.23
CA LYS A 310 -17.51 -16.67 -31.86
C LYS A 310 -18.13 -15.52 -31.05
N ILE A 311 -18.08 -15.56 -29.73
CA ILE A 311 -18.54 -14.46 -28.84
C ILE A 311 -17.76 -13.18 -29.12
N ILE A 312 -16.43 -13.23 -29.17
CA ILE A 312 -15.60 -12.06 -29.50
C ILE A 312 -15.98 -11.49 -30.86
N ARG A 313 -16.15 -12.33 -31.90
CA ARG A 313 -16.56 -11.87 -33.24
C ARG A 313 -17.92 -11.18 -33.22
N LYS A 314 -18.89 -11.76 -32.49
CA LYS A 314 -20.25 -11.20 -32.34
C LYS A 314 -20.25 -9.84 -31.69
N TYR A 315 -19.41 -9.64 -30.68
CA TYR A 315 -19.40 -8.44 -29.83
C TYR A 315 -18.22 -7.50 -30.06
N ARG A 316 -17.40 -7.74 -31.09
CA ARG A 316 -16.24 -6.89 -31.42
C ARG A 316 -16.68 -5.45 -31.69
N ASP A 317 -15.96 -4.50 -31.14
CA ASP A 317 -16.05 -3.11 -31.55
C ASP A 317 -14.99 -2.78 -32.62
N GLY A 318 -15.20 -1.72 -33.39
CA GLY A 318 -14.26 -1.35 -34.46
C GLY A 318 -12.87 -0.91 -33.95
N ASN A 319 -12.71 -0.72 -32.63
CA ASN A 319 -11.53 -0.17 -31.99
C ASN A 319 -10.64 -1.22 -31.30
N GLY A 320 -10.81 -2.49 -31.64
CA GLY A 320 -10.00 -3.58 -31.09
C GLY A 320 -10.45 -4.11 -29.73
N GLY A 321 -11.54 -3.59 -29.16
CA GLY A 321 -12.21 -4.09 -27.98
C GLY A 321 -13.45 -4.93 -28.33
N TRP A 322 -14.21 -5.30 -27.31
CA TRP A 322 -15.51 -5.94 -27.46
C TRP A 322 -16.47 -5.47 -26.38
N GLY A 323 -17.78 -5.52 -26.69
CA GLY A 323 -18.80 -5.08 -25.76
C GLY A 323 -20.20 -5.48 -26.20
N VAL A 324 -21.10 -5.63 -25.24
CA VAL A 324 -22.49 -6.04 -25.47
C VAL A 324 -23.36 -4.81 -25.77
N PRO A 325 -24.12 -4.80 -26.89
CA PRO A 325 -25.07 -3.75 -27.18
C PRO A 325 -26.30 -3.87 -26.25
N TYR A 326 -26.89 -2.74 -25.88
CA TYR A 326 -28.12 -2.67 -25.10
C TYR A 326 -28.95 -1.47 -25.50
N GLN A 327 -30.29 -1.63 -25.42
CA GLN A 327 -31.23 -0.57 -25.76
C GLN A 327 -31.39 0.42 -24.61
N THR A 328 -31.40 1.70 -24.95
CA THR A 328 -31.73 2.79 -24.02
C THR A 328 -32.78 3.71 -24.65
N LYS A 329 -33.38 4.59 -23.85
CA LYS A 329 -34.31 5.63 -24.38
C LYS A 329 -33.66 6.53 -25.47
N ALA A 330 -32.35 6.70 -25.41
CA ALA A 330 -31.58 7.50 -26.34
C ALA A 330 -30.97 6.67 -27.51
N GLY A 331 -31.42 5.43 -27.71
CA GLY A 331 -30.93 4.52 -28.76
C GLY A 331 -30.05 3.38 -28.23
N ILE A 332 -29.39 2.67 -29.15
CA ILE A 332 -28.53 1.53 -28.83
C ILE A 332 -27.19 2.05 -28.31
N LYS A 333 -26.84 1.65 -27.09
CA LYS A 333 -25.53 1.86 -26.49
C LYS A 333 -24.77 0.55 -26.37
N ARG A 334 -23.48 0.62 -26.08
CA ARG A 334 -22.62 -0.56 -25.94
C ARG A 334 -21.93 -0.54 -24.59
N ARG A 335 -21.92 -1.67 -23.89
CA ARG A 335 -21.17 -1.88 -22.65
C ARG A 335 -19.89 -2.65 -23.00
N ASN A 336 -18.80 -1.92 -23.16
CA ASN A 336 -17.51 -2.52 -23.44
C ASN A 336 -16.93 -3.19 -22.19
N PHE A 337 -16.12 -4.24 -22.40
CA PHE A 337 -15.33 -4.84 -21.33
C PHE A 337 -14.30 -3.82 -20.84
N ALA A 338 -14.19 -3.67 -19.52
CA ALA A 338 -13.33 -2.65 -18.91
C ALA A 338 -11.85 -3.03 -19.03
N ARG A 339 -10.98 -2.02 -19.14
CA ARG A 339 -9.53 -2.18 -19.18
C ARG A 339 -8.94 -1.73 -17.85
N PHE A 340 -7.91 -2.45 -17.37
CA PHE A 340 -7.22 -2.05 -16.14
C PHE A 340 -6.54 -0.68 -16.26
N MET A 341 -6.05 -0.35 -17.45
CA MET A 341 -5.41 0.95 -17.72
C MET A 341 -6.34 2.14 -17.54
N ASP A 342 -7.66 1.96 -17.75
CA ASP A 342 -8.65 3.03 -17.54
C ASP A 342 -8.74 3.45 -16.06
N CYS A 343 -8.24 2.62 -15.16
CA CYS A 343 -8.26 2.86 -13.71
C CYS A 343 -6.91 3.36 -13.17
N LYS A 344 -5.87 3.48 -14.01
CA LYS A 344 -4.56 3.93 -13.56
C LYS A 344 -4.62 5.41 -13.20
N ASN A 345 -4.34 5.72 -11.95
CA ASN A 345 -4.25 7.11 -11.51
C ASN A 345 -2.83 7.62 -11.74
N THR A 346 -2.67 8.58 -12.64
CA THR A 346 -1.40 9.21 -12.97
C THR A 346 -1.12 10.48 -12.16
N ASP A 347 -2.14 11.03 -11.49
CA ASP A 347 -2.08 12.38 -10.89
C ASP A 347 -1.73 12.40 -9.41
N LEU A 348 -1.47 11.23 -8.80
CA LEU A 348 -1.21 11.10 -7.35
C LEU A 348 0.11 11.70 -6.86
N TRP A 349 0.97 12.18 -7.76
CA TRP A 349 2.24 12.81 -7.40
C TRP A 349 2.18 14.33 -7.38
N THR A 350 1.06 14.91 -7.72
CA THR A 350 0.81 16.34 -7.49
C THR A 350 0.25 16.52 -6.08
N ASP A 351 1.12 16.34 -5.09
CA ASP A 351 0.81 16.65 -3.70
C ASP A 351 0.45 18.12 -3.54
N LYS A 352 -0.82 18.39 -3.55
CA LYS A 352 -1.36 19.42 -2.67
C LYS A 352 -1.70 18.71 -1.35
N ILE A 353 -0.67 18.40 -0.56
CA ILE A 353 -0.85 18.15 0.87
C ILE A 353 -1.26 19.49 1.45
N ILE A 354 -2.54 19.58 1.77
CA ILE A 354 -3.11 20.66 2.57
C ILE A 354 -2.63 20.48 4.01
#